data_5773009e00658e1f0a30d5a23f5e8c25
#
_entry.id   5773009e00658e1f0a30d5a23f5e8c25
#
_cell.length_a   1.000
_cell.length_b   1.000
_cell.length_c   1.000
_cell.angle_alpha   90.00
_cell.angle_beta   90.00
_cell.angle_gamma   90.00
#
_symmetry.space_group_name_H-M   'P 1'
#
loop_
_entity.id
_entity.type
_entity.pdbx_description
1 polymer ?
#
loop_
_entity_poly.entity_id
_entity_poly.type
_entity_poly.pdbx_seq_one_letter_code
_entity_poly.pdbx_strand_id
1 'polypeptide(L)'
;MTHPRLATIARALALSLGLAWSLAPAAGAASPAELPSAELARAAIEQDPAVVQALRALEASRHGAAMLEAGPHEWAVGATAQRRRIDGGTNSNEWSMQIERPIRIAGKAGLDRHLGQTGQDLARAQLAAARVEAARTLLDGWIDWLAARQARESLDEQVRATEENLRAVML
;
A
#
# COMPACT_ATOMS: atom_id res chain seq x y z
N MET A 1 34.08 20.21 -59.05
CA MET A 1 34.25 18.88 -59.62
C MET A 1 33.33 17.91 -58.90
N THR A 2 32.32 17.56 -59.58
CA THR A 2 31.13 16.83 -59.16
C THR A 2 31.35 15.33 -59.25
N HIS A 3 31.06 14.58 -58.18
CA HIS A 3 30.84 13.14 -58.28
C HIS A 3 29.41 12.75 -57.88
N PRO A 4 28.56 12.45 -58.84
CA PRO A 4 27.28 11.77 -58.58
C PRO A 4 27.46 10.28 -58.85
N ARG A 5 27.42 9.39 -57.89
CA ARG A 5 27.22 7.92 -58.12
C ARG A 5 27.14 7.17 -56.79
N LEU A 6 26.13 7.38 -55.96
CA LEU A 6 25.76 6.46 -54.86
C LEU A 6 24.23 6.47 -54.58
N ALA A 7 23.42 6.64 -55.60
CA ALA A 7 21.97 6.71 -55.43
C ALA A 7 21.21 5.57 -56.20
N THR A 8 21.78 4.38 -56.30
CA THR A 8 21.11 3.32 -57.11
C THR A 8 21.19 1.90 -56.55
N ILE A 9 21.52 1.68 -55.27
CA ILE A 9 21.54 0.32 -54.68
C ILE A 9 20.59 0.16 -53.47
N ALA A 10 19.68 1.09 -53.23
CA ALA A 10 18.73 1.02 -52.10
C ALA A 10 17.28 0.71 -52.52
N ARG A 11 17.05 0.00 -53.65
CA ARG A 11 15.68 -0.29 -54.14
C ARG A 11 15.38 -1.74 -54.49
N ALA A 12 16.08 -2.71 -53.92
CA ALA A 12 15.84 -4.12 -54.29
C ALA A 12 15.96 -5.07 -53.08
N LEU A 13 15.44 -4.73 -51.88
CA LEU A 13 15.33 -5.70 -50.79
C LEU A 13 14.17 -5.35 -49.85
N ALA A 14 13.01 -5.09 -50.40
CA ALA A 14 11.76 -4.85 -49.68
C ALA A 14 10.64 -5.73 -50.20
N LEU A 15 10.88 -7.04 -50.31
CA LEU A 15 9.81 -8.00 -50.58
C LEU A 15 10.20 -9.36 -49.97
N SER A 16 9.36 -9.84 -49.09
CA SER A 16 9.33 -11.17 -48.46
C SER A 16 9.93 -11.29 -47.06
N LEU A 17 9.27 -10.71 -46.06
CA LEU A 17 9.09 -11.38 -44.76
C LEU A 17 7.66 -11.09 -44.27
N GLY A 18 6.68 -11.64 -44.97
CA GLY A 18 5.33 -11.85 -44.46
C GLY A 18 5.39 -12.94 -43.37
N LEU A 19 5.81 -12.57 -42.16
CA LEU A 19 5.71 -13.46 -41.04
C LEU A 19 4.24 -13.55 -40.67
N ALA A 20 3.63 -14.67 -41.04
CA ALA A 20 2.33 -15.09 -40.55
C ALA A 20 2.43 -15.21 -39.02
N TRP A 21 2.06 -14.18 -38.30
CA TRP A 21 1.69 -14.28 -36.91
C TRP A 21 0.38 -15.09 -36.85
N SER A 22 0.54 -16.40 -36.75
CA SER A 22 -0.53 -17.27 -36.30
C SER A 22 -1.01 -16.72 -34.98
N LEU A 23 -2.24 -16.17 -34.95
CA LEU A 23 -2.99 -15.94 -33.74
C LEU A 23 -3.04 -17.28 -33.01
N ALA A 24 -2.18 -17.49 -32.02
CA ALA A 24 -2.44 -18.48 -31.00
C ALA A 24 -3.82 -18.13 -30.42
N PRO A 25 -4.74 -19.12 -30.28
CA PRO A 25 -5.99 -18.85 -29.60
C PRO A 25 -5.64 -18.29 -28.23
N ALA A 26 -6.11 -17.09 -27.92
CA ALA A 26 -6.00 -16.51 -26.61
C ALA A 26 -6.51 -17.58 -25.64
N ALA A 27 -5.62 -18.08 -24.79
CA ALA A 27 -6.00 -18.92 -23.65
C ALA A 27 -7.20 -18.23 -23.03
N GLY A 28 -8.33 -18.95 -22.95
CA GLY A 28 -9.64 -18.39 -22.66
C GLY A 28 -9.55 -17.39 -21.51
N ALA A 29 -9.77 -16.12 -21.82
CA ALA A 29 -9.98 -15.12 -20.80
C ALA A 29 -11.13 -15.65 -19.95
N ALA A 30 -10.88 -15.87 -18.66
CA ALA A 30 -11.88 -16.30 -17.71
C ALA A 30 -13.14 -15.46 -17.95
N SER A 31 -14.27 -16.12 -18.14
CA SER A 31 -15.52 -15.42 -18.43
C SER A 31 -15.77 -14.41 -17.29
N PRO A 32 -16.19 -13.17 -17.58
CA PRO A 32 -16.48 -12.18 -16.52
C PRO A 32 -17.44 -12.68 -15.44
N ALA A 33 -18.23 -13.71 -15.75
CA ALA A 33 -19.12 -14.39 -14.80
C ALA A 33 -18.40 -15.23 -13.74
N GLU A 34 -17.12 -15.56 -13.93
CA GLU A 34 -16.32 -16.33 -12.96
C GLU A 34 -15.58 -15.45 -11.94
N LEU A 35 -15.56 -14.15 -12.15
CA LEU A 35 -14.93 -13.20 -11.21
C LEU A 35 -15.97 -12.64 -10.23
N PRO A 36 -15.58 -12.31 -8.99
CA PRO A 36 -16.47 -11.62 -8.06
C PRO A 36 -16.85 -10.26 -8.64
N SER A 37 -18.04 -9.76 -8.28
CA SER A 37 -18.41 -8.42 -8.72
C SER A 37 -17.40 -7.38 -8.21
N ALA A 38 -17.13 -6.36 -9.01
CA ALA A 38 -16.17 -5.31 -8.66
C ALA A 38 -16.51 -4.61 -7.32
N GLU A 39 -17.78 -4.55 -6.96
CA GLU A 39 -18.23 -3.98 -5.70
C GLU A 39 -17.86 -4.86 -4.50
N LEU A 40 -18.11 -6.17 -4.60
CA LEU A 40 -17.75 -7.13 -3.56
C LEU A 40 -16.22 -7.20 -3.39
N ALA A 41 -15.48 -7.25 -4.50
CA ALA A 41 -14.02 -7.27 -4.45
C ALA A 41 -13.47 -6.00 -3.78
N ARG A 42 -13.99 -4.83 -4.14
CA ARG A 42 -13.58 -3.56 -3.51
C ARG A 42 -13.91 -3.53 -2.03
N ALA A 43 -15.12 -3.96 -1.64
CA ALA A 43 -15.51 -4.01 -0.24
C ALA A 43 -14.61 -4.95 0.58
N ALA A 44 -14.26 -6.12 0.04
CA ALA A 44 -13.35 -7.06 0.69
C ALA A 44 -11.95 -6.46 0.88
N ILE A 45 -11.40 -5.79 -0.16
CA ILE A 45 -10.10 -5.13 -0.09
C ILE A 45 -10.09 -4.03 0.97
N GLU A 46 -11.11 -3.15 1.00
CA GLU A 46 -11.15 -2.05 1.98
C GLU A 46 -11.39 -2.54 3.42
N GLN A 47 -11.90 -3.75 3.60
CA GLN A 47 -12.07 -4.38 4.92
C GLN A 47 -10.85 -5.21 5.35
N ASP A 48 -9.87 -5.39 4.48
CA ASP A 48 -8.65 -6.13 4.81
C ASP A 48 -7.93 -5.46 6.00
N PRO A 49 -7.52 -6.22 7.03
CA PRO A 49 -6.88 -5.66 8.22
C PRO A 49 -5.63 -4.82 7.92
N ALA A 50 -4.82 -5.21 6.92
CA ALA A 50 -3.62 -4.46 6.54
C ALA A 50 -3.99 -3.12 5.89
N VAL A 51 -5.05 -3.07 5.09
CA VAL A 51 -5.57 -1.83 4.48
C VAL A 51 -6.14 -0.91 5.57
N VAL A 52 -6.92 -1.45 6.51
CA VAL A 52 -7.45 -0.68 7.64
C VAL A 52 -6.31 -0.12 8.49
N GLN A 53 -5.28 -0.92 8.79
CA GLN A 53 -4.10 -0.47 9.52
C GLN A 53 -3.36 0.66 8.78
N ALA A 54 -3.13 0.51 7.47
CA ALA A 54 -2.46 1.52 6.66
C ALA A 54 -3.28 2.82 6.57
N LEU A 55 -4.61 2.74 6.54
CA LEU A 55 -5.49 3.90 6.61
C LEU A 55 -5.34 4.65 7.93
N ARG A 56 -5.30 3.93 9.05
CA ARG A 56 -5.06 4.53 10.39
C ARG A 56 -3.67 5.14 10.50
N ALA A 57 -2.65 4.52 9.89
CA ALA A 57 -1.30 5.08 9.83
C ALA A 57 -1.27 6.39 9.02
N LEU A 58 -2.04 6.49 7.94
CA LEU A 58 -2.20 7.73 7.19
C LEU A 58 -2.88 8.83 8.02
N GLU A 59 -3.93 8.50 8.79
CA GLU A 59 -4.55 9.45 9.71
C GLU A 59 -3.55 9.93 10.77
N ALA A 60 -2.81 9.00 11.39
CA ALA A 60 -1.78 9.32 12.37
C ALA A 60 -0.67 10.21 11.79
N SER A 61 -0.26 9.99 10.54
CA SER A 61 0.75 10.84 9.88
C SER A 61 0.29 12.27 9.68
N ARG A 62 -1.02 12.50 9.45
CA ARG A 62 -1.61 13.85 9.37
C ARG A 62 -1.54 14.57 10.72
N HIS A 63 -1.86 13.87 11.81
CA HIS A 63 -1.72 14.43 13.16
C HIS A 63 -0.27 14.70 13.50
N GLY A 64 0.65 13.79 13.14
CA GLY A 64 2.09 14.00 13.31
C GLY A 64 2.61 15.23 12.55
N ALA A 65 2.15 15.44 11.32
CA ALA A 65 2.49 16.64 10.55
C ALA A 65 1.96 17.93 11.20
N ALA A 66 0.73 17.92 11.72
CA ALA A 66 0.18 19.05 12.46
C ALA A 66 0.97 19.35 13.76
N MET A 67 1.40 18.31 14.47
CA MET A 67 2.28 18.48 15.64
C MET A 67 3.64 19.10 15.28
N LEU A 68 4.24 18.64 14.17
CA LEU A 68 5.48 19.23 13.66
C LEU A 68 5.30 20.70 13.25
N GLU A 69 4.17 21.04 12.68
CA GLU A 69 3.85 22.41 12.29
C GLU A 69 3.62 23.29 13.51
N ALA A 70 2.85 22.83 14.51
CA ALA A 70 2.63 23.54 15.76
C ALA A 70 3.94 23.77 16.54
N GLY A 71 4.80 22.76 16.61
CA GLY A 71 6.08 22.78 17.32
C GLY A 71 5.95 22.94 18.83
N PRO A 72 7.05 22.81 19.58
CA PRO A 72 7.08 22.93 21.03
C PRO A 72 7.08 24.42 21.44
N HIS A 73 5.91 25.06 21.46
CA HIS A 73 5.77 26.48 21.82
C HIS A 73 4.97 26.72 23.08
N GLU A 74 4.81 25.69 23.89
CA GLU A 74 4.11 25.78 25.17
C GLU A 74 4.92 26.62 26.16
N TRP A 75 4.19 27.44 26.92
CA TRP A 75 4.78 28.16 28.05
C TRP A 75 4.94 27.19 29.20
N ALA A 76 6.16 27.07 29.76
CA ALA A 76 6.40 26.40 31.01
C ALA A 76 6.54 27.45 32.10
N VAL A 77 5.72 27.31 33.14
CA VAL A 77 5.78 28.17 34.34
C VAL A 77 6.12 27.29 35.54
N GLY A 78 7.22 27.60 36.16
CA GLY A 78 7.68 26.93 37.38
C GLY A 78 7.71 27.92 38.54
N ALA A 79 7.29 27.49 39.71
CA ALA A 79 7.47 28.22 40.97
C ALA A 79 8.06 27.29 42.01
N THR A 80 9.12 27.73 42.69
CA THR A 80 9.76 26.97 43.74
C THR A 80 9.83 27.84 44.99
N ALA A 81 9.40 27.29 46.12
CA ALA A 81 9.56 27.91 47.43
C ALA A 81 10.36 26.95 48.35
N GLN A 82 11.45 27.43 48.89
CA GLN A 82 12.29 26.64 49.79
C GLN A 82 12.65 27.42 51.05
N ARG A 83 12.78 26.71 52.16
CA ARG A 83 13.28 27.26 53.41
C ARG A 83 14.66 26.69 53.67
N ARG A 84 15.65 27.56 53.65
CA ARG A 84 17.04 27.20 53.99
C ARG A 84 17.28 27.41 55.46
N ARG A 85 17.77 26.37 56.17
CA ARG A 85 18.26 26.45 57.53
C ARG A 85 19.79 26.47 57.50
N ILE A 86 20.38 27.42 58.17
CA ILE A 86 21.83 27.56 58.29
C ILE A 86 22.17 27.32 59.77
N ASP A 87 22.96 26.28 60.03
CA ASP A 87 23.41 25.99 61.41
C ASP A 87 24.25 27.15 61.94
N GLY A 88 23.78 27.78 63.06
CA GLY A 88 24.42 28.99 63.61
C GLY A 88 24.08 30.30 62.94
N GLY A 89 23.18 30.31 61.92
CA GLY A 89 22.76 31.49 61.14
C GLY A 89 21.25 31.73 61.17
N THR A 90 20.85 32.77 60.42
CA THR A 90 19.44 33.14 60.23
C THR A 90 18.78 32.22 59.14
N ASN A 91 17.59 31.69 59.48
CA ASN A 91 16.79 30.96 58.45
C ASN A 91 16.34 31.91 57.33
N SER A 92 16.49 31.47 56.09
CA SER A 92 16.05 32.21 54.92
C SER A 92 14.90 31.48 54.23
N ASN A 93 13.86 32.22 53.84
CA ASN A 93 12.82 31.75 52.91
C ASN A 93 13.18 32.28 51.53
N GLU A 94 13.39 31.34 50.63
CA GLU A 94 13.74 31.63 49.22
C GLU A 94 12.58 31.22 48.34
N TRP A 95 12.26 32.02 47.38
CA TRP A 95 11.31 31.68 46.33
C TRP A 95 11.87 32.06 44.98
N SER A 96 11.56 31.26 43.96
CA SER A 96 11.90 31.59 42.58
C SER A 96 10.70 31.31 41.69
N MET A 97 10.57 32.11 40.66
CA MET A 97 9.57 31.92 39.61
C MET A 97 10.31 31.88 38.25
N GLN A 98 9.99 30.89 37.45
CA GLN A 98 10.61 30.69 36.13
C GLN A 98 9.51 30.62 35.10
N ILE A 99 9.69 31.35 33.98
CA ILE A 99 8.84 31.30 32.80
C ILE A 99 9.73 31.00 31.62
N GLU A 100 9.45 29.89 30.94
CA GLU A 100 10.19 29.47 29.79
C GLU A 100 9.27 29.35 28.59
N ARG A 101 9.76 29.73 27.40
CA ARG A 101 9.13 29.47 26.12
C ARG A 101 10.16 29.04 25.11
N PRO A 102 10.09 27.81 24.55
CA PRO A 102 10.99 27.40 23.49
C PRO A 102 10.70 28.23 22.23
N ILE A 103 11.76 28.76 21.61
CA ILE A 103 11.68 29.52 20.35
C ILE A 103 12.25 28.65 19.23
N ARG A 104 11.49 28.53 18.14
CA ARG A 104 11.95 27.78 16.97
C ARG A 104 13.07 28.53 16.28
N ILE A 105 14.19 27.83 15.99
CA ILE A 105 15.32 28.38 15.24
C ILE A 105 14.85 28.71 13.82
N ALA A 106 15.38 29.81 13.24
CA ALA A 106 15.07 30.21 11.87
C ALA A 106 15.34 29.07 10.87
N GLY A 107 14.40 28.84 9.96
CA GLY A 107 14.46 27.74 8.97
C GLY A 107 13.90 26.39 9.44
N LYS A 108 13.91 26.09 10.75
CA LYS A 108 13.39 24.81 11.27
C LYS A 108 11.93 24.58 10.94
N ALA A 109 11.10 25.62 10.95
CA ALA A 109 9.69 25.52 10.58
C ALA A 109 9.46 25.01 9.14
N GLY A 110 10.33 25.38 8.20
CA GLY A 110 10.29 24.88 6.83
C GLY A 110 10.65 23.39 6.75
N LEU A 111 11.68 22.97 7.47
CA LEU A 111 12.11 21.58 7.54
C LEU A 111 11.05 20.69 8.21
N ASP A 112 10.45 21.16 9.31
CA ASP A 112 9.39 20.44 10.03
C ASP A 112 8.15 20.23 9.13
N ARG A 113 7.74 21.24 8.35
CA ARG A 113 6.67 21.11 7.35
C ARG A 113 7.02 20.12 6.25
N HIS A 114 8.23 20.19 5.71
CA HIS A 114 8.67 19.25 4.68
C HIS A 114 8.71 17.82 5.20
N LEU A 115 9.21 17.60 6.42
CA LEU A 115 9.20 16.31 7.07
C LEU A 115 7.76 15.78 7.25
N GLY A 116 6.83 16.62 7.68
CA GLY A 116 5.42 16.26 7.80
C GLY A 116 4.79 15.86 6.46
N GLN A 117 5.08 16.60 5.40
CA GLN A 117 4.61 16.28 4.04
C GLN A 117 5.17 14.95 3.55
N THR A 118 6.48 14.74 3.67
CA THR A 118 7.14 13.48 3.28
C THR A 118 6.57 12.29 4.06
N GLY A 119 6.30 12.46 5.36
CA GLY A 119 5.66 11.43 6.17
C GLY A 119 4.25 11.06 5.68
N GLN A 120 3.46 12.05 5.27
CA GLN A 120 2.14 11.79 4.68
C GLN A 120 2.23 11.10 3.31
N ASP A 121 3.20 11.49 2.47
CA ASP A 121 3.41 10.87 1.15
C ASP A 121 3.82 9.42 1.29
N LEU A 122 4.72 9.12 2.23
CA LEU A 122 5.08 7.75 2.58
C LEU A 122 3.86 6.93 3.04
N ALA A 123 3.05 7.47 3.94
CA ALA A 123 1.86 6.78 4.43
C ALA A 123 0.82 6.52 3.32
N ARG A 124 0.66 7.45 2.35
CA ARG A 124 -0.18 7.24 1.15
C ARG A 124 0.35 6.11 0.28
N ALA A 125 1.66 6.06 0.05
CA ALA A 125 2.30 5.00 -0.73
C ALA A 125 2.13 3.63 -0.05
N GLN A 126 2.26 3.58 1.27
CA GLN A 126 2.03 2.36 2.05
C GLN A 126 0.58 1.89 1.98
N LEU A 127 -0.40 2.79 2.03
CA LEU A 127 -1.81 2.44 1.84
C LEU A 127 -2.08 1.89 0.44
N ALA A 128 -1.49 2.50 -0.60
CA ALA A 128 -1.62 1.99 -1.96
C ALA A 128 -1.01 0.57 -2.10
N ALA A 129 0.17 0.34 -1.50
CA ALA A 129 0.80 -0.98 -1.49
C ALA A 129 -0.05 -2.02 -0.75
N ALA A 130 -0.62 -1.69 0.41
CA ALA A 130 -1.51 -2.57 1.16
C ALA A 130 -2.75 -2.98 0.35
N ARG A 131 -3.35 -2.04 -0.39
CA ARG A 131 -4.48 -2.34 -1.28
C ARG A 131 -4.11 -3.29 -2.42
N VAL A 132 -2.94 -3.11 -3.02
CA VAL A 132 -2.45 -4.01 -4.09
C VAL A 132 -2.23 -5.40 -3.54
N GLU A 133 -1.64 -5.52 -2.36
CA GLU A 133 -1.40 -6.83 -1.73
C GLU A 133 -2.70 -7.54 -1.32
N ALA A 134 -3.64 -6.81 -0.73
CA ALA A 134 -4.98 -7.34 -0.43
C ALA A 134 -5.71 -7.81 -1.70
N ALA A 135 -5.60 -7.06 -2.81
CA ALA A 135 -6.17 -7.45 -4.08
C ALA A 135 -5.54 -8.73 -4.65
N ARG A 136 -4.23 -8.90 -4.51
CA ARG A 136 -3.53 -10.14 -4.90
C ARG A 136 -4.00 -11.32 -4.06
N THR A 137 -4.01 -11.17 -2.75
CA THR A 137 -4.47 -12.22 -1.82
C THR A 137 -5.91 -12.64 -2.13
N LEU A 138 -6.79 -11.68 -2.41
CA LEU A 138 -8.16 -11.97 -2.80
C LEU A 138 -8.23 -12.74 -4.12
N LEU A 139 -7.44 -12.34 -5.12
CA LEU A 139 -7.39 -13.00 -6.42
C LEU A 139 -6.86 -14.43 -6.30
N ASP A 140 -5.77 -14.62 -5.59
CA ASP A 140 -5.17 -15.94 -5.36
C ASP A 140 -6.17 -16.88 -4.66
N GLY A 141 -6.79 -16.42 -3.58
CA GLY A 141 -7.81 -17.19 -2.88
C GLY A 141 -9.05 -17.49 -3.74
N TRP A 142 -9.42 -16.59 -4.65
CA TRP A 142 -10.51 -16.82 -5.59
C TRP A 142 -10.16 -17.90 -6.63
N ILE A 143 -8.94 -17.85 -7.17
CA ILE A 143 -8.44 -18.86 -8.12
C ILE A 143 -8.40 -20.23 -7.44
N ASP A 144 -7.89 -20.33 -6.22
CA ASP A 144 -7.84 -21.56 -5.45
C ASP A 144 -9.25 -22.12 -5.19
N TRP A 145 -10.20 -21.25 -4.86
CA TRP A 145 -11.59 -21.65 -4.67
C TRP A 145 -12.22 -22.20 -5.96
N LEU A 146 -11.97 -21.54 -7.11
CA LEU A 146 -12.46 -22.04 -8.42
C LEU A 146 -11.86 -23.39 -8.77
N ALA A 147 -10.56 -23.56 -8.57
CA ALA A 147 -9.88 -24.83 -8.83
C ALA A 147 -10.44 -25.97 -7.93
N ALA A 148 -10.63 -25.69 -6.65
CA ALA A 148 -11.22 -26.64 -5.72
C ALA A 148 -12.66 -27.00 -6.07
N ARG A 149 -13.45 -26.04 -6.52
CA ARG A 149 -14.83 -26.23 -6.99
C ARG A 149 -14.86 -27.15 -8.23
N GLN A 150 -14.02 -26.89 -9.24
CA GLN A 150 -13.92 -27.71 -10.43
C GLN A 150 -13.47 -29.14 -10.12
N ALA A 151 -12.47 -29.29 -9.24
CA ALA A 151 -12.01 -30.59 -8.80
C ALA A 151 -13.13 -31.40 -8.12
N ARG A 152 -13.92 -30.75 -7.27
CA ARG A 152 -15.08 -31.38 -6.62
C ARG A 152 -16.14 -31.83 -7.65
N GLU A 153 -16.50 -30.95 -8.60
CA GLU A 153 -17.46 -31.28 -9.65
C GLU A 153 -17.00 -32.49 -10.47
N SER A 154 -15.71 -32.56 -10.85
CA SER A 154 -15.13 -33.70 -11.55
C SER A 154 -15.15 -34.99 -10.75
N LEU A 155 -14.85 -34.96 -9.44
CA LEU A 155 -14.93 -36.11 -8.56
C LEU A 155 -16.36 -36.59 -8.40
N ASP A 156 -17.33 -35.72 -8.24
CA ASP A 156 -18.76 -36.05 -8.16
C ASP A 156 -19.23 -36.78 -9.44
N GLU A 157 -18.76 -36.37 -10.63
CA GLU A 157 -19.03 -37.04 -11.90
C GLU A 157 -18.40 -38.43 -11.97
N GLN A 158 -17.15 -38.59 -11.52
CA GLN A 158 -16.47 -39.87 -11.47
C GLN A 158 -17.16 -40.86 -10.52
N VAL A 159 -17.61 -40.40 -9.36
CA VAL A 159 -18.37 -41.20 -8.40
C VAL A 159 -19.67 -41.70 -9.06
N ARG A 160 -20.45 -40.82 -9.70
CA ARG A 160 -21.69 -41.19 -10.40
C ARG A 160 -21.45 -42.24 -11.49
N ALA A 161 -20.43 -42.00 -12.35
CA ALA A 161 -20.10 -42.96 -13.41
C ALA A 161 -19.67 -44.33 -12.86
N THR A 162 -18.94 -44.33 -11.72
CA THR A 162 -18.53 -45.59 -11.07
C THR A 162 -19.74 -46.32 -10.47
N GLU A 163 -20.66 -45.61 -9.84
CA GLU A 163 -21.89 -46.19 -9.31
C GLU A 163 -22.78 -46.79 -10.41
N GLU A 164 -22.91 -46.09 -11.54
CA GLU A 164 -23.65 -46.54 -12.72
C GLU A 164 -23.02 -47.86 -13.29
N ASN A 165 -21.70 -47.88 -13.46
CA ASN A 165 -20.97 -49.06 -13.89
C ASN A 165 -21.16 -50.23 -12.93
N LEU A 166 -21.09 -49.99 -11.62
CA LEU A 166 -21.29 -51.03 -10.63
C LEU A 166 -22.73 -51.61 -10.71
N ARG A 167 -23.74 -50.76 -10.87
CA ARG A 167 -25.13 -51.22 -11.06
C ARG A 167 -25.29 -52.09 -12.33
N ALA A 168 -24.64 -51.68 -13.45
CA ALA A 168 -24.71 -52.38 -14.71
C ALA A 168 -24.05 -53.79 -14.62
N VAL A 169 -23.04 -53.99 -13.79
CA VAL A 169 -22.37 -55.29 -13.59
C VAL A 169 -23.13 -56.21 -12.63
N MET A 170 -23.99 -55.67 -11.76
CA MET A 170 -24.76 -56.47 -10.80
C MET A 170 -26.13 -56.94 -11.34
N LEU A 171 -26.51 -56.50 -12.54
CA LEU A 171 -27.69 -56.98 -13.28
C LEU A 171 -27.36 -58.11 -14.24
#